data_7b76bdcba622b5782f0a52c5f1048546
#
_entry.id   7b76bdcba622b5782f0a52c5f1048546
#
_cell.length_a   1.000
_cell.length_b   1.000
_cell.length_c   1.000
_cell.angle_alpha   90.00
_cell.angle_beta   90.00
_cell.angle_gamma   90.00
#
_symmetry.space_group_name_H-M   'P 1'
#
loop_
_entity.id
_entity.type
_entity.pdbx_description
1 polymer ?
#
loop_
_entity_poly.entity_id
_entity_poly.type
_entity_poly.pdbx_seq_one_letter_code
_entity_poly.pdbx_strand_id
1 'polypeptide(L)'
;VWPSIVRVGDEARKLATQRLGTEGNSGISSPRRYLWDETPVVQDWRFSQMNSKTQREPLATAFPLMNLMNDDGEPLFTLPQDERLPVFSPQYSRSTLMTHMLCELLAQALGQINSVATRLRLGFPASPRQLRTLILTLPSAMPKQEREIFRRRMFEAIAIVWKAMGWHPQDEDFATRKQQEKSVVPVPEIQMEWDEASCGQLVWQYNEAISHCGGQTEACFASL
;
A
#
# COMPACT_ATOMS: atom_id res chain seq x y z
N VAL A 1 7.31 -13.01 -8.15
CA VAL A 1 7.71 -11.59 -8.08
C VAL A 1 6.45 -10.76 -8.13
N TRP A 2 6.26 -9.85 -7.18
CA TRP A 2 5.12 -8.93 -7.16
C TRP A 2 5.25 -7.91 -8.30
N PRO A 3 4.27 -7.78 -9.18
CA PRO A 3 4.31 -6.82 -10.28
C PRO A 3 3.93 -5.43 -9.75
N SER A 4 4.91 -4.64 -9.35
CA SER A 4 4.67 -3.29 -8.81
C SER A 4 4.89 -2.21 -9.86
N ILE A 5 3.99 -1.23 -9.90
CA ILE A 5 4.12 -0.02 -10.72
C ILE A 5 4.76 1.15 -9.96
N VAL A 6 4.94 1.01 -8.65
CA VAL A 6 5.61 2.00 -7.80
C VAL A 6 6.80 1.40 -7.05
N ARG A 7 7.67 2.25 -6.57
CA ARG A 7 8.77 1.88 -5.66
C ARG A 7 8.68 2.73 -4.41
N VAL A 8 9.07 2.17 -3.27
CA VAL A 8 9.00 2.83 -1.96
C VAL A 8 10.35 2.78 -1.24
N GLY A 9 10.54 3.62 -0.24
CA GLY A 9 11.72 3.61 0.63
C GLY A 9 13.04 3.89 -0.11
N ASP A 10 14.08 3.13 0.22
CA ASP A 10 15.43 3.34 -0.32
C ASP A 10 15.54 3.09 -1.83
N GLU A 11 14.75 2.17 -2.35
CA GLU A 11 14.71 1.91 -3.79
C GLU A 11 14.15 3.13 -4.54
N ALA A 12 13.05 3.71 -4.07
CA ALA A 12 12.48 4.93 -4.63
C ALA A 12 13.47 6.10 -4.56
N ARG A 13 14.18 6.25 -3.43
CA ARG A 13 15.21 7.28 -3.25
C ARG A 13 16.35 7.12 -4.26
N LYS A 14 16.85 5.91 -4.46
CA LYS A 14 17.90 5.63 -5.44
C LYS A 14 17.45 5.95 -6.86
N LEU A 15 16.22 5.60 -7.21
CA LEU A 15 15.67 5.91 -8.52
C LEU A 15 15.48 7.42 -8.73
N ALA A 16 15.04 8.15 -7.71
CA ALA A 16 14.89 9.60 -7.77
C ALA A 16 16.23 10.31 -7.99
N THR A 17 17.31 9.87 -7.31
CA THR A 17 18.65 10.47 -7.48
C THR A 17 19.26 10.24 -8.87
N GLN A 18 18.81 9.23 -9.59
CA GLN A 18 19.28 8.94 -10.95
C GLN A 18 18.59 9.78 -12.03
N ARG A 19 17.60 10.58 -11.66
CA ARG A 19 16.71 11.30 -12.58
C ARG A 19 16.73 12.79 -12.35
N LEU A 20 17.91 13.39 -12.47
CA LEU A 20 18.07 14.84 -12.42
C LEU A 20 17.14 15.52 -13.44
N GLY A 21 16.40 16.53 -13.00
CA GLY A 21 15.47 17.31 -13.84
C GLY A 21 14.08 16.75 -14.01
N THR A 22 13.73 15.66 -13.32
CA THR A 22 12.38 15.07 -13.31
C THR A 22 11.69 15.10 -11.95
N GLU A 23 12.25 15.89 -11.02
CA GLU A 23 11.66 16.10 -9.70
C GLU A 23 10.22 16.61 -9.83
N GLY A 24 9.32 15.94 -9.16
CA GLY A 24 7.88 16.21 -9.25
C GLY A 24 7.13 15.39 -10.30
N ASN A 25 7.79 14.85 -11.32
CA ASN A 25 7.16 14.01 -12.34
C ASN A 25 7.41 12.51 -12.12
N SER A 26 8.41 12.14 -11.34
CA SER A 26 8.81 10.74 -11.14
C SER A 26 8.56 10.22 -9.72
N GLY A 27 8.07 11.06 -8.81
CA GLY A 27 7.81 10.63 -7.43
C GLY A 27 7.08 11.67 -6.60
N ILE A 28 6.44 11.21 -5.54
CA ILE A 28 5.82 12.05 -4.52
C ILE A 28 6.37 11.70 -3.14
N SER A 29 6.60 12.71 -2.32
CA SER A 29 6.89 12.56 -0.90
C SER A 29 5.62 12.75 -0.08
N SER A 30 5.53 12.04 1.07
CA SER A 30 4.38 12.17 1.98
C SER A 30 3.01 12.01 1.29
N PRO A 31 2.74 10.89 0.61
CA PRO A 31 1.54 10.73 -0.26
C PRO A 31 0.21 10.93 0.48
N ARG A 32 0.16 10.75 1.80
CA ARG A 32 -1.03 11.06 2.61
C ARG A 32 -1.50 12.51 2.52
N ARG A 33 -0.62 13.44 2.20
CA ARG A 33 -0.98 14.87 2.01
C ARG A 33 -1.85 15.11 0.78
N TYR A 34 -1.90 14.14 -0.12
CA TYR A 34 -2.58 14.24 -1.40
C TYR A 34 -3.79 13.30 -1.51
N LEU A 35 -4.29 12.79 -0.39
CA LEU A 35 -5.46 11.89 -0.38
C LEU A 35 -6.70 12.52 -1.03
N TRP A 36 -6.86 13.81 -0.90
CA TRP A 36 -7.96 14.59 -1.46
C TRP A 36 -7.79 14.94 -2.94
N ASP A 37 -6.59 14.79 -3.49
CA ASP A 37 -6.27 15.13 -4.88
C ASP A 37 -6.58 13.94 -5.80
N GLU A 38 -7.86 13.79 -6.09
CA GLU A 38 -8.41 12.71 -6.92
C GLU A 38 -8.50 13.07 -8.40
N THR A 39 -8.06 14.27 -8.78
CA THR A 39 -8.07 14.69 -10.18
C THR A 39 -6.96 13.99 -10.96
N PRO A 40 -7.28 13.24 -12.02
CA PRO A 40 -6.29 12.66 -12.90
C PRO A 40 -5.41 13.74 -13.52
N VAL A 41 -4.11 13.50 -13.56
CA VAL A 41 -3.15 14.44 -14.13
C VAL A 41 -2.53 13.81 -15.35
N VAL A 42 -2.66 14.48 -16.50
CA VAL A 42 -1.91 14.14 -17.72
C VAL A 42 -0.45 14.49 -17.46
N GLN A 43 0.24 13.60 -16.77
CA GLN A 43 1.69 13.68 -16.58
C GLN A 43 2.32 12.56 -17.38
N ASP A 44 3.32 12.93 -18.14
CA ASP A 44 4.27 11.96 -18.67
C ASP A 44 5.01 11.32 -17.49
N TRP A 45 4.41 10.31 -16.87
CA TRP A 45 5.10 9.44 -15.93
C TRP A 45 6.18 8.67 -16.68
N ARG A 46 7.30 9.34 -16.92
CA ARG A 46 8.40 8.79 -17.70
C ARG A 46 9.26 7.91 -16.82
N PHE A 47 9.12 6.61 -17.00
CA PHE A 47 10.07 5.63 -16.46
C PHE A 47 11.31 5.48 -17.36
N SER A 48 11.78 6.54 -18.00
CA SER A 48 12.81 6.37 -18.98
C SER A 48 14.21 6.57 -18.44
N GLN A 49 14.99 5.53 -18.49
CA GLN A 49 16.24 5.68 -19.23
C GLN A 49 15.84 5.66 -20.72
N MET A 50 15.78 6.82 -21.35
CA MET A 50 15.65 6.88 -22.79
C MET A 50 16.78 6.04 -23.39
N ASN A 51 16.45 4.93 -23.99
CA ASN A 51 17.40 4.21 -24.80
C ASN A 51 17.65 5.09 -26.02
N SER A 52 18.74 5.84 -26.00
CA SER A 52 19.12 6.82 -27.03
C SER A 52 19.14 6.25 -28.45
N LYS A 53 19.10 4.91 -28.60
CA LYS A 53 19.08 4.22 -29.88
C LYS A 53 17.68 4.01 -30.47
N THR A 54 16.64 4.02 -29.67
CA THR A 54 15.29 3.67 -30.17
C THR A 54 14.23 4.76 -29.97
N GLN A 55 14.50 5.80 -29.15
CA GLN A 55 13.54 6.84 -28.75
C GLN A 55 12.19 6.29 -28.24
N ARG A 56 12.11 5.00 -27.95
CA ARG A 56 10.92 4.35 -27.40
C ARG A 56 11.09 4.21 -25.91
N GLU A 57 10.14 4.76 -25.19
CA GLU A 57 10.02 4.52 -23.74
C GLU A 57 9.71 3.04 -23.52
N PRO A 58 10.38 2.36 -22.58
CA PRO A 58 9.95 1.05 -22.18
C PRO A 58 8.57 1.18 -21.56
N LEU A 59 7.57 0.55 -22.16
CA LEU A 59 6.28 0.33 -21.54
C LEU A 59 6.52 -0.46 -20.25
N ALA A 60 6.33 0.18 -19.12
CA ALA A 60 6.30 -0.52 -17.85
C ALA A 60 4.96 -1.27 -17.76
N THR A 61 4.92 -2.45 -18.36
CA THR A 61 3.76 -3.33 -18.25
C THR A 61 3.75 -4.00 -16.90
N ALA A 62 2.99 -3.47 -15.97
CA ALA A 62 2.75 -4.08 -14.67
C ALA A 62 1.56 -5.06 -14.76
N PHE A 63 1.67 -6.06 -15.64
CA PHE A 63 0.74 -7.18 -15.62
C PHE A 63 0.90 -7.95 -14.29
N PRO A 64 -0.17 -8.29 -13.56
CA PRO A 64 -1.59 -8.16 -13.90
C PRO A 64 -2.28 -6.88 -13.38
N LEU A 65 -1.59 -5.94 -12.73
CA LEU A 65 -2.23 -4.78 -12.08
C LEU A 65 -2.95 -3.88 -13.09
N MET A 66 -2.38 -3.68 -14.28
CA MET A 66 -3.01 -2.85 -15.31
C MET A 66 -4.36 -3.38 -15.79
N ASN A 67 -4.60 -4.70 -15.64
CA ASN A 67 -5.90 -5.28 -15.95
C ASN A 67 -6.95 -5.10 -14.84
N LEU A 68 -6.56 -4.56 -13.70
CA LEU A 68 -7.41 -4.37 -12.53
C LEU A 68 -7.80 -2.91 -12.30
N MET A 69 -7.30 -1.98 -13.13
CA MET A 69 -7.52 -0.54 -13.00
C MET A 69 -7.82 0.11 -14.35
N ASN A 70 -8.43 1.30 -14.32
CA ASN A 70 -8.63 2.16 -15.49
C ASN A 70 -7.44 3.12 -15.73
N ASP A 71 -7.54 3.99 -16.72
CA ASP A 71 -6.51 4.99 -17.06
C ASP A 71 -6.22 5.97 -15.92
N ASP A 72 -7.18 6.24 -15.05
CA ASP A 72 -7.06 7.14 -13.90
C ASP A 72 -6.43 6.43 -12.67
N GLY A 73 -6.20 5.12 -12.77
CA GLY A 73 -5.66 4.28 -11.70
C GLY A 73 -6.72 3.85 -10.68
N GLU A 74 -8.01 4.04 -10.98
CA GLU A 74 -9.10 3.56 -10.13
C GLU A 74 -9.34 2.05 -10.38
N PRO A 75 -9.57 1.24 -9.32
CA PRO A 75 -9.84 -0.17 -9.49
C PRO A 75 -11.14 -0.42 -10.26
N LEU A 76 -11.10 -1.29 -11.26
CA LEU A 76 -12.26 -1.57 -12.14
C LEU A 76 -13.50 -2.03 -11.37
N PHE A 77 -13.34 -2.75 -10.26
CA PHE A 77 -14.47 -3.23 -9.46
C PHE A 77 -15.25 -2.10 -8.75
N THR A 78 -14.68 -0.90 -8.63
CA THR A 78 -15.36 0.29 -8.05
C THR A 78 -16.21 1.03 -9.07
N LEU A 79 -16.03 0.75 -10.36
CA LEU A 79 -16.69 1.43 -11.45
C LEU A 79 -17.97 0.72 -11.89
N PRO A 80 -18.93 1.43 -12.51
CA PRO A 80 -20.03 0.83 -13.25
C PRO A 80 -19.52 -0.17 -14.29
N GLN A 81 -20.30 -1.18 -14.61
CA GLN A 81 -19.84 -2.29 -15.46
C GLN A 81 -19.46 -1.87 -16.88
N ASP A 82 -20.12 -0.86 -17.42
CA ASP A 82 -19.88 -0.27 -18.74
C ASP A 82 -18.62 0.61 -18.78
N GLU A 83 -18.14 1.06 -17.62
CA GLU A 83 -16.93 1.88 -17.48
C GLU A 83 -15.67 1.05 -17.12
N ARG A 84 -15.80 -0.25 -16.97
CA ARG A 84 -14.71 -1.16 -16.58
C ARG A 84 -13.76 -1.45 -17.72
N LEU A 85 -13.06 -0.44 -18.18
CA LEU A 85 -12.05 -0.57 -19.23
C LEU A 85 -10.65 -0.64 -18.60
N PRO A 86 -9.82 -1.64 -18.92
CA PRO A 86 -8.45 -1.73 -18.47
C PRO A 86 -7.60 -0.54 -18.94
N VAL A 87 -6.55 -0.24 -18.18
CA VAL A 87 -5.67 0.88 -18.48
C VAL A 87 -5.04 0.79 -19.87
N PHE A 88 -5.17 1.87 -20.61
CA PHE A 88 -4.58 2.04 -21.94
C PHE A 88 -3.57 3.20 -21.97
N SER A 89 -3.90 4.31 -21.34
CA SER A 89 -3.06 5.50 -21.24
C SER A 89 -3.13 6.07 -19.82
N PRO A 90 -2.26 5.65 -18.89
CA PRO A 90 -2.39 5.96 -17.47
C PRO A 90 -2.23 7.46 -17.18
N GLN A 91 -3.19 8.02 -16.45
CA GLN A 91 -3.26 9.42 -16.02
C GLN A 91 -3.55 9.50 -14.52
N TYR A 92 -2.74 8.85 -13.71
CA TYR A 92 -3.03 8.65 -12.30
C TYR A 92 -3.15 9.96 -11.52
N SER A 93 -4.15 10.04 -10.63
CA SER A 93 -4.20 11.08 -9.63
C SER A 93 -3.16 10.83 -8.52
N ARG A 94 -2.84 11.87 -7.73
CA ARG A 94 -1.97 11.67 -6.57
C ARG A 94 -2.61 10.78 -5.52
N SER A 95 -3.94 10.80 -5.42
CA SER A 95 -4.69 9.94 -4.53
C SER A 95 -4.63 8.47 -4.96
N THR A 96 -4.73 8.14 -6.25
CA THR A 96 -4.59 6.76 -6.73
C THR A 96 -3.16 6.24 -6.61
N LEU A 97 -2.15 7.10 -6.72
CA LEU A 97 -0.76 6.72 -6.41
C LEU A 97 -0.59 6.24 -4.97
N MET A 98 -1.38 6.78 -4.03
CA MET A 98 -1.41 6.26 -2.65
C MET A 98 -1.92 4.81 -2.62
N THR A 99 -2.96 4.46 -3.38
CA THR A 99 -3.44 3.07 -3.49
C THR A 99 -2.31 2.14 -3.97
N HIS A 100 -1.57 2.53 -5.00
CA HIS A 100 -0.48 1.71 -5.53
C HIS A 100 0.70 1.60 -4.55
N MET A 101 1.01 2.66 -3.80
CA MET A 101 1.99 2.60 -2.72
C MET A 101 1.54 1.61 -1.63
N LEU A 102 0.27 1.62 -1.25
CA LEU A 102 -0.29 0.69 -0.27
C LEU A 102 -0.25 -0.76 -0.79
N CYS A 103 -0.49 -0.99 -2.08
CA CYS A 103 -0.29 -2.31 -2.69
C CYS A 103 1.14 -2.81 -2.51
N GLU A 104 2.13 -1.94 -2.78
CA GLU A 104 3.54 -2.30 -2.63
C GLU A 104 3.90 -2.61 -1.17
N LEU A 105 3.45 -1.77 -0.23
CA LEU A 105 3.68 -2.01 1.20
C LEU A 105 3.04 -3.31 1.68
N LEU A 106 1.82 -3.62 1.24
CA LEU A 106 1.14 -4.89 1.55
C LEU A 106 1.91 -6.09 1.00
N ALA A 107 2.34 -6.02 -0.24
CA ALA A 107 3.08 -7.10 -0.88
C ALA A 107 4.43 -7.35 -0.16
N GLN A 108 5.15 -6.30 0.20
CA GLN A 108 6.38 -6.39 0.97
C GLN A 108 6.12 -6.96 2.37
N ALA A 109 5.09 -6.50 3.07
CA ALA A 109 4.71 -7.01 4.39
C ALA A 109 4.37 -8.51 4.33
N LEU A 110 3.55 -8.93 3.39
CA LEU A 110 3.18 -10.34 3.17
C LEU A 110 4.40 -11.20 2.87
N GLY A 111 5.31 -10.71 2.02
CA GLY A 111 6.58 -11.39 1.74
C GLY A 111 7.47 -11.50 2.98
N GLN A 112 7.56 -10.44 3.77
CA GLN A 112 8.41 -10.39 4.96
C GLN A 112 7.88 -11.28 6.09
N ILE A 113 6.57 -11.24 6.39
CA ILE A 113 5.98 -12.10 7.44
C ILE A 113 6.03 -13.59 7.07
N ASN A 114 6.06 -13.90 5.76
CA ASN A 114 6.16 -15.26 5.23
C ASN A 114 7.59 -15.67 4.86
N SER A 115 8.59 -14.81 5.08
CA SER A 115 9.98 -15.18 4.82
C SER A 115 10.41 -16.35 5.72
N VAL A 116 11.31 -17.19 5.21
CA VAL A 116 11.84 -18.34 5.95
C VAL A 116 12.45 -17.91 7.27
N ALA A 117 13.23 -16.81 7.26
CA ALA A 117 13.87 -16.28 8.47
C ALA A 117 12.84 -15.87 9.54
N THR A 118 11.77 -15.17 9.15
CA THR A 118 10.72 -14.74 10.08
C THR A 118 9.96 -15.95 10.65
N ARG A 119 9.61 -16.92 9.81
CA ARG A 119 8.88 -18.13 10.25
C ARG A 119 9.73 -18.99 11.19
N LEU A 120 11.03 -19.16 10.92
CA LEU A 120 11.96 -19.85 11.79
C LEU A 120 12.10 -19.17 13.16
N ARG A 121 12.30 -17.85 13.16
CA ARG A 121 12.42 -17.05 14.41
C ARG A 121 11.18 -17.18 15.30
N LEU A 122 10.02 -17.36 14.72
CA LEU A 122 8.75 -17.48 15.43
C LEU A 122 8.35 -18.93 15.75
N GLY A 123 9.20 -19.90 15.45
CA GLY A 123 8.99 -21.32 15.82
C GLY A 123 8.01 -22.09 14.93
N PHE A 124 7.54 -21.52 13.81
CA PHE A 124 6.56 -22.16 12.92
C PHE A 124 7.02 -22.14 11.45
N PRO A 125 8.14 -22.83 11.11
CA PRO A 125 8.74 -22.72 9.77
C PRO A 125 7.85 -23.24 8.64
N ALA A 126 7.03 -24.26 8.92
CA ALA A 126 6.17 -24.89 7.91
C ALA A 126 4.83 -24.18 7.69
N SER A 127 4.42 -23.30 8.61
CA SER A 127 3.08 -22.70 8.58
C SER A 127 3.10 -21.33 7.87
N PRO A 128 2.38 -21.16 6.76
CA PRO A 128 2.19 -19.84 6.18
C PRO A 128 1.38 -18.94 7.13
N ARG A 129 1.74 -17.67 7.17
CA ARG A 129 1.09 -16.66 8.00
C ARG A 129 0.07 -15.89 7.19
N GLN A 130 -1.05 -15.62 7.83
CA GLN A 130 -2.13 -14.81 7.27
C GLN A 130 -2.17 -13.44 7.94
N LEU A 131 -2.40 -12.41 7.15
CA LEU A 131 -2.65 -11.07 7.62
C LEU A 131 -4.13 -10.97 8.02
N ARG A 132 -4.42 -10.80 9.31
CA ARG A 132 -5.79 -10.72 9.82
C ARG A 132 -6.26 -9.31 10.07
N THR A 133 -5.36 -8.45 10.50
CA THR A 133 -5.67 -7.08 10.88
C THR A 133 -4.60 -6.14 10.34
N LEU A 134 -5.04 -5.02 9.79
CA LEU A 134 -4.22 -3.89 9.39
C LEU A 134 -4.57 -2.71 10.29
N ILE A 135 -3.60 -2.28 11.08
CA ILE A 135 -3.74 -1.08 11.92
C ILE A 135 -3.10 0.08 11.16
N LEU A 136 -3.91 1.05 10.79
CA LEU A 136 -3.47 2.29 10.17
C LEU A 136 -3.50 3.39 11.21
N THR A 137 -2.32 3.89 11.58
CA THR A 137 -2.23 5.02 12.48
C THR A 137 -2.52 6.32 11.74
N LEU A 138 -3.16 7.25 12.42
CA LEU A 138 -3.62 8.51 11.86
C LEU A 138 -3.00 9.69 12.59
N PRO A 139 -2.70 10.81 11.89
CA PRO A 139 -2.45 12.07 12.59
C PRO A 139 -3.64 12.45 13.44
N SER A 140 -3.40 12.93 14.67
CA SER A 140 -4.47 13.27 15.63
C SER A 140 -5.47 14.29 15.09
N ALA A 141 -5.02 15.20 14.22
CA ALA A 141 -5.84 16.26 13.61
C ALA A 141 -6.41 15.88 12.22
N MET A 142 -6.32 14.61 11.80
CA MET A 142 -6.80 14.21 10.47
C MET A 142 -8.31 14.37 10.34
N PRO A 143 -8.82 15.15 9.36
CA PRO A 143 -10.25 15.34 9.14
C PRO A 143 -10.96 14.01 8.83
N LYS A 144 -12.25 13.92 9.23
CA LYS A 144 -13.05 12.71 8.98
C LYS A 144 -13.09 12.33 7.50
N GLN A 145 -13.23 13.30 6.62
CA GLN A 145 -13.27 13.08 5.17
C GLN A 145 -11.97 12.43 4.65
N GLU A 146 -10.81 12.92 5.10
CA GLU A 146 -9.52 12.32 4.72
C GLU A 146 -9.37 10.90 5.28
N ARG A 147 -9.88 10.63 6.49
CA ARG A 147 -9.89 9.27 7.06
C ARG A 147 -10.67 8.30 6.17
N GLU A 148 -11.85 8.74 5.66
CA GLU A 148 -12.67 7.91 4.77
C GLU A 148 -11.96 7.66 3.43
N ILE A 149 -11.30 8.67 2.84
CA ILE A 149 -10.50 8.48 1.64
C ILE A 149 -9.36 7.49 1.91
N PHE A 150 -8.65 7.64 3.02
CA PHE A 150 -7.55 6.74 3.37
C PHE A 150 -8.03 5.30 3.58
N ARG A 151 -9.16 5.12 4.27
CA ARG A 151 -9.80 3.80 4.43
C ARG A 151 -10.15 3.19 3.07
N ARG A 152 -10.74 3.97 2.19
CA ARG A 152 -11.10 3.54 0.83
C ARG A 152 -9.85 3.13 0.05
N ARG A 153 -8.80 3.96 0.02
CA ARG A 153 -7.55 3.64 -0.67
C ARG A 153 -6.87 2.38 -0.13
N MET A 154 -6.92 2.16 1.18
CA MET A 154 -6.42 0.91 1.77
C MET A 154 -7.26 -0.30 1.36
N PHE A 155 -8.58 -0.16 1.35
CA PHE A 155 -9.49 -1.21 0.90
C PHE A 155 -9.26 -1.58 -0.57
N GLU A 156 -9.12 -0.59 -1.44
CA GLU A 156 -8.79 -0.77 -2.86
C GLU A 156 -7.45 -1.50 -3.03
N ALA A 157 -6.44 -1.12 -2.26
CA ALA A 157 -5.13 -1.77 -2.30
C ALA A 157 -5.21 -3.25 -1.89
N ILE A 158 -5.99 -3.58 -0.85
CA ILE A 158 -6.23 -4.98 -0.45
C ILE A 158 -6.88 -5.74 -1.61
N ALA A 159 -7.94 -5.19 -2.20
CA ALA A 159 -8.66 -5.84 -3.30
C ALA A 159 -7.76 -6.09 -4.52
N ILE A 160 -6.96 -5.09 -4.90
CA ILE A 160 -5.98 -5.23 -6.00
C ILE A 160 -4.98 -6.34 -5.69
N VAL A 161 -4.40 -6.36 -4.48
CA VAL A 161 -3.42 -7.38 -4.09
C VAL A 161 -4.05 -8.76 -4.09
N TRP A 162 -5.25 -8.94 -3.49
CA TRP A 162 -5.95 -10.22 -3.43
C TRP A 162 -6.30 -10.76 -4.82
N LYS A 163 -6.76 -9.88 -5.72
CA LYS A 163 -7.06 -10.24 -7.12
C LYS A 163 -5.78 -10.56 -7.90
N ALA A 164 -4.75 -9.74 -7.79
CA ALA A 164 -3.48 -9.95 -8.50
C ALA A 164 -2.74 -11.21 -8.06
N MET A 165 -2.87 -11.60 -6.79
CA MET A 165 -2.31 -12.84 -6.26
C MET A 165 -3.17 -14.08 -6.56
N GLY A 166 -4.32 -13.92 -7.21
CA GLY A 166 -5.27 -15.01 -7.48
C GLY A 166 -5.97 -15.53 -6.22
N TRP A 167 -5.98 -14.75 -5.14
CA TRP A 167 -6.66 -15.11 -3.89
C TRP A 167 -8.13 -14.74 -3.90
N HIS A 168 -8.54 -13.90 -4.82
CA HIS A 168 -9.92 -13.55 -5.14
C HIS A 168 -10.13 -13.59 -6.65
N PRO A 169 -11.28 -14.03 -7.18
CA PRO A 169 -11.57 -14.01 -8.61
C PRO A 169 -11.47 -12.59 -9.18
N GLN A 170 -10.86 -12.44 -10.36
CA GLN A 170 -10.58 -11.10 -10.93
C GLN A 170 -11.85 -10.38 -11.39
N ASP A 171 -12.81 -11.14 -11.92
CA ASP A 171 -14.09 -10.68 -12.45
C ASP A 171 -15.20 -10.48 -11.40
N GLU A 172 -14.96 -10.93 -10.17
CA GLU A 172 -15.91 -10.80 -9.07
C GLU A 172 -15.72 -9.49 -8.31
N ASP A 173 -16.81 -8.91 -7.84
CA ASP A 173 -16.79 -7.74 -6.97
C ASP A 173 -16.17 -8.05 -5.60
N PHE A 174 -15.67 -7.00 -4.92
CA PHE A 174 -14.98 -7.12 -3.63
C PHE A 174 -15.56 -6.20 -2.54
N ALA A 175 -16.60 -5.43 -2.85
CA ALA A 175 -17.10 -4.35 -2.00
C ALA A 175 -17.72 -4.82 -0.68
N THR A 176 -18.41 -5.95 -0.68
CA THR A 176 -19.15 -6.45 0.48
C THR A 176 -18.43 -7.61 1.16
N ARG A 177 -18.70 -7.79 2.46
CA ARG A 177 -18.16 -8.92 3.23
C ARG A 177 -18.50 -10.29 2.58
N LYS A 178 -19.71 -10.44 2.07
CA LYS A 178 -20.13 -11.66 1.38
C LYS A 178 -19.30 -11.94 0.12
N GLN A 179 -18.93 -10.89 -0.62
CA GLN A 179 -18.05 -11.01 -1.78
C GLN A 179 -16.63 -11.37 -1.37
N GLN A 180 -16.13 -10.77 -0.29
CA GLN A 180 -14.79 -11.05 0.26
C GLN A 180 -14.67 -12.50 0.78
N GLU A 181 -15.75 -13.12 1.23
CA GLU A 181 -15.80 -14.54 1.65
C GLU A 181 -15.49 -15.52 0.51
N LYS A 182 -15.56 -15.09 -0.74
CA LYS A 182 -15.12 -15.87 -1.91
C LYS A 182 -13.60 -15.94 -2.04
N SER A 183 -12.87 -15.19 -1.23
CA SER A 183 -11.39 -15.19 -1.25
C SER A 183 -10.86 -16.46 -0.60
N VAL A 184 -9.87 -17.09 -1.25
CA VAL A 184 -9.16 -18.27 -0.73
C VAL A 184 -8.35 -17.93 0.51
N VAL A 185 -7.80 -16.70 0.56
CA VAL A 185 -7.10 -16.15 1.72
C VAL A 185 -8.00 -15.13 2.39
N PRO A 186 -8.22 -15.20 3.70
CA PRO A 186 -9.07 -14.25 4.41
C PRO A 186 -8.63 -12.79 4.19
N VAL A 187 -9.60 -11.92 3.99
CA VAL A 187 -9.38 -10.48 3.82
C VAL A 187 -9.13 -9.86 5.19
N PRO A 188 -8.07 -9.06 5.38
CA PRO A 188 -7.77 -8.44 6.66
C PRO A 188 -8.78 -7.35 7.03
N GLU A 189 -9.05 -7.21 8.31
CA GLU A 189 -9.82 -6.10 8.87
C GLU A 189 -8.96 -4.84 8.94
N ILE A 190 -9.51 -3.70 8.54
CA ILE A 190 -8.85 -2.39 8.62
C ILE A 190 -9.29 -1.69 9.91
N GLN A 191 -8.35 -1.41 10.80
CA GLN A 191 -8.53 -0.64 12.02
C GLN A 191 -7.83 0.72 11.91
N MET A 192 -8.55 1.81 12.21
CA MET A 192 -8.07 3.20 12.09
C MET A 192 -8.42 4.02 13.35
N GLU A 193 -8.29 3.40 14.51
CA GLU A 193 -8.69 4.00 15.79
C GLU A 193 -7.50 4.61 16.55
N TRP A 194 -6.29 4.32 16.10
CA TRP A 194 -5.06 4.72 16.76
C TRP A 194 -4.46 5.98 16.12
N ASP A 195 -4.10 6.94 16.92
CA ASP A 195 -3.33 8.10 16.47
C ASP A 195 -1.81 7.84 16.55
N GLU A 196 -1.05 8.53 15.69
CA GLU A 196 0.40 8.34 15.58
C GLU A 196 1.16 8.75 16.85
N ALA A 197 0.69 9.78 17.54
CA ALA A 197 1.35 10.28 18.75
C ALA A 197 1.21 9.26 19.88
N SER A 198 -0.01 8.75 20.11
CA SER A 198 -0.27 7.71 21.11
C SER A 198 0.50 6.42 20.81
N CYS A 199 0.56 5.99 19.53
CA CYS A 199 1.35 4.84 19.13
C CYS A 199 2.85 5.04 19.38
N GLY A 200 3.39 6.22 19.07
CA GLY A 200 4.77 6.58 19.34
C GLY A 200 5.10 6.54 20.85
N GLN A 201 4.21 7.08 21.66
CA GLN A 201 4.35 7.07 23.12
C GLN A 201 4.33 5.65 23.69
N LEU A 202 3.42 4.79 23.21
CA LEU A 202 3.38 3.38 23.64
C LEU A 202 4.67 2.64 23.30
N VAL A 203 5.25 2.86 22.12
CA VAL A 203 6.54 2.25 21.72
C VAL A 203 7.66 2.73 22.64
N TRP A 204 7.69 4.03 22.96
CA TRP A 204 8.67 4.58 23.88
C TRP A 204 8.53 3.99 25.28
N GLN A 205 7.31 3.96 25.84
CA GLN A 205 7.04 3.36 27.15
C GLN A 205 7.42 1.89 27.22
N TYR A 206 7.11 1.13 26.17
CA TYR A 206 7.49 -0.28 26.10
C TYR A 206 9.01 -0.47 26.13
N ASN A 207 9.75 0.34 25.36
CA ASN A 207 11.22 0.28 25.34
C ASN A 207 11.82 0.66 26.70
N GLU A 208 11.27 1.70 27.36
CA GLU A 208 11.69 2.08 28.71
C GLU A 208 11.43 0.96 29.72
N ALA A 209 10.23 0.35 29.69
CA ALA A 209 9.90 -0.75 30.58
C ALA A 209 10.84 -1.95 30.42
N ILE A 210 11.22 -2.30 29.19
CA ILE A 210 12.17 -3.39 28.94
C ILE A 210 13.58 -3.00 29.35
N SER A 211 14.04 -1.80 28.99
CA SER A 211 15.44 -1.39 29.16
C SER A 211 15.78 -1.05 30.61
N HIS A 212 14.86 -0.42 31.35
CA HIS A 212 15.13 0.11 32.67
C HIS A 212 14.37 -0.62 33.81
N CYS A 213 13.24 -1.24 33.51
CA CYS A 213 12.40 -1.91 34.51
C CYS A 213 12.41 -3.44 34.38
N GLY A 214 13.32 -4.03 33.61
CA GLY A 214 13.44 -5.47 33.43
C GLY A 214 12.17 -6.16 32.93
N GLY A 215 11.30 -5.43 32.19
CA GLY A 215 10.03 -5.92 31.69
C GLY A 215 8.86 -5.86 32.67
N GLN A 216 9.06 -5.31 33.86
CA GLN A 216 8.00 -5.08 34.87
C GLN A 216 7.31 -3.74 34.59
N THR A 217 6.20 -3.78 33.85
CA THR A 217 5.44 -2.58 33.48
C THR A 217 4.90 -1.79 34.66
N GLU A 218 4.51 -2.46 35.76
CA GLU A 218 4.00 -1.81 36.97
C GLU A 218 5.06 -0.94 37.67
N ALA A 219 6.32 -1.37 37.67
CA ALA A 219 7.42 -0.60 38.25
C ALA A 219 7.74 0.67 37.43
N CYS A 220 7.53 0.64 36.13
CA CYS A 220 7.77 1.77 35.24
C CYS A 220 6.73 2.87 35.41
N PHE A 221 5.45 2.52 35.61
CA PHE A 221 4.36 3.48 35.83
C PHE A 221 4.40 4.13 37.22
N ALA A 222 5.03 3.51 38.19
CA ALA A 222 5.21 4.06 39.52
C ALA A 222 6.35 5.12 39.61
N SER A 223 7.20 5.20 38.59
CA SER A 223 8.33 6.14 38.49
C SER A 223 8.10 7.35 37.60
N LEU A 224 6.95 7.44 36.95
CA LEU A 224 6.47 8.57 36.14
C LEU A 224 5.49 9.42 36.95
#